data_76d6e0c50f145c3588589c1d66cd7bf0
#
_entry.id   76d6e0c50f145c3588589c1d66cd7bf0
#
_cell.length_a   1.000
_cell.length_b   1.000
_cell.length_c   1.000
_cell.angle_alpha   90.00
_cell.angle_beta   90.00
_cell.angle_gamma   90.00
#
_symmetry.space_group_name_H-M   'P 1'
#
loop_
_entity.id
_entity.type
_entity.pdbx_description
1 polymer ?
#
loop_
_entity_poly.entity_id
_entity_poly.type
_entity_poly.pdbx_seq_one_letter_code
_entity_poly.pdbx_strand_id
1 'polypeptide(L)'
;MRVVKSPAVAFCTILFVFTLLTAGRVHAQQLNLEGQTGGFITPTAYVVESAKGHVFSMPAIGYHFINASAVIGDFQTFSFTEGFSNRAEVGYTRSYHILGDATVPSEGAFSNLWNSSGLNIFHGKVVGIKDGQFGPWTPGVAVGGIVRTDDKFVSGAVLQEVAALQGVNQPAKAYTNGDVYIAATKTWAHPPVPFLLNLGWKATNGTIFGIGGQSTRFGGRFFGGLGIPLPGPFKTVFVPSAGFTQQPHTAQNLGLLLPGGVHLPTTLDYAVRITQRTHPHFAFDAGIGQVAGNIGTAVLPTGLPAPYPPAVFLPVNLEARHLFGLGFSIRP
;
A
#
# COMPACT_ATOMS: atom_id res chain seq x y z
N MET A 1 -40.45 -37.06 -15.89
CA MET A 1 -39.48 -36.03 -16.26
C MET A 1 -38.09 -36.53 -15.92
N ARG A 2 -37.31 -37.04 -16.90
CA ARG A 2 -35.95 -37.54 -16.68
C ARG A 2 -34.99 -36.37 -16.77
N VAL A 3 -34.37 -35.98 -15.65
CA VAL A 3 -33.30 -35.01 -15.65
C VAL A 3 -32.06 -35.66 -16.25
N VAL A 4 -31.74 -35.32 -17.46
CA VAL A 4 -30.48 -35.71 -18.15
C VAL A 4 -29.39 -34.89 -17.48
N LYS A 5 -28.66 -35.49 -16.53
CA LYS A 5 -27.45 -34.85 -15.93
C LYS A 5 -26.39 -34.80 -17.03
N SER A 6 -26.12 -33.61 -17.55
CA SER A 6 -25.06 -33.39 -18.54
C SER A 6 -23.70 -33.85 -17.96
N PRO A 7 -22.93 -34.70 -18.66
CA PRO A 7 -21.61 -35.15 -18.21
C PRO A 7 -20.63 -33.98 -18.01
N ALA A 8 -20.83 -32.88 -18.70
CA ALA A 8 -20.04 -31.66 -18.52
C ALA A 8 -20.19 -31.04 -17.13
N VAL A 9 -21.43 -31.03 -16.57
CA VAL A 9 -21.69 -30.53 -15.22
C VAL A 9 -21.02 -31.41 -14.16
N ALA A 10 -21.10 -32.74 -14.33
CA ALA A 10 -20.44 -33.68 -13.43
C ALA A 10 -18.91 -33.54 -13.49
N PHE A 11 -18.34 -33.38 -14.70
CA PHE A 11 -16.89 -33.18 -14.91
C PHE A 11 -16.41 -31.86 -14.28
N CYS A 12 -17.13 -30.76 -14.49
CA CYS A 12 -16.82 -29.46 -13.87
C CYS A 12 -16.90 -29.53 -12.33
N THR A 13 -17.91 -30.24 -11.79
CA THR A 13 -18.08 -30.40 -10.34
C THR A 13 -16.94 -31.27 -9.75
N ILE A 14 -16.56 -32.36 -10.41
CA ILE A 14 -15.43 -33.22 -9.98
C ILE A 14 -14.12 -32.46 -10.08
N LEU A 15 -13.87 -31.72 -11.16
CA LEU A 15 -12.68 -30.90 -11.30
C LEU A 15 -12.61 -29.80 -10.21
N PHE A 16 -13.72 -29.17 -9.90
CA PHE A 16 -13.82 -28.16 -8.85
C PHE A 16 -13.58 -28.76 -7.45
N VAL A 17 -14.14 -29.92 -7.16
CA VAL A 17 -13.92 -30.62 -5.87
C VAL A 17 -12.46 -31.12 -5.75
N PHE A 18 -11.86 -31.64 -6.83
CA PHE A 18 -10.47 -32.11 -6.81
C PHE A 18 -9.47 -30.94 -6.64
N THR A 19 -9.77 -29.78 -7.19
CA THR A 19 -8.94 -28.57 -6.99
C THR A 19 -9.03 -28.02 -5.56
N LEU A 20 -10.18 -28.16 -4.90
CA LEU A 20 -10.36 -27.75 -3.49
C LEU A 20 -9.59 -28.62 -2.51
N LEU A 21 -9.38 -29.92 -2.79
CA LEU A 21 -8.67 -30.86 -1.91
C LEU A 21 -7.14 -30.65 -1.87
N THR A 22 -6.58 -29.92 -2.84
CA THR A 22 -5.13 -29.63 -2.92
C THR A 22 -4.74 -28.24 -2.45
N ALA A 23 -5.65 -27.48 -1.83
CA ALA A 23 -5.36 -26.19 -1.24
C ALA A 23 -4.42 -26.34 -0.03
N GLY A 24 -3.14 -26.61 -0.28
CA GLY A 24 -2.09 -26.47 0.71
C GLY A 24 -2.09 -25.06 1.29
N ARG A 25 -1.48 -24.87 2.44
CA ARG A 25 -1.36 -23.55 3.10
C ARG A 25 -0.84 -22.53 2.11
N VAL A 26 -1.74 -21.67 1.63
CA VAL A 26 -1.37 -20.55 0.76
C VAL A 26 -0.87 -19.46 1.70
N HIS A 27 0.42 -19.46 1.95
CA HIS A 27 1.04 -18.32 2.62
C HIS A 27 1.12 -17.20 1.58
N ALA A 28 0.34 -16.15 1.80
CA ALA A 28 0.41 -14.92 0.99
C ALA A 28 1.68 -14.14 1.36
N GLN A 29 2.85 -14.69 0.99
CA GLN A 29 4.15 -14.15 1.36
C GLN A 29 4.71 -13.25 0.26
N GLN A 30 3.94 -12.25 -0.09
CA GLN A 30 4.35 -11.27 -1.07
C GLN A 30 4.56 -9.92 -0.42
N LEU A 31 5.48 -9.15 -1.01
CA LEU A 31 5.76 -7.80 -0.58
C LEU A 31 4.63 -6.87 -1.02
N ASN A 32 4.20 -5.99 -0.13
CA ASN A 32 3.30 -4.90 -0.45
C ASN A 32 4.06 -3.73 -1.10
N LEU A 33 3.39 -2.64 -1.38
CA LEU A 33 3.97 -1.45 -2.02
C LEU A 33 5.16 -0.84 -1.26
N GLU A 34 5.25 -1.04 0.04
CA GLU A 34 6.33 -0.54 0.89
C GLU A 34 7.33 -1.64 1.28
N GLY A 35 7.25 -2.81 0.64
CA GLY A 35 8.21 -3.91 0.79
C GLY A 35 7.96 -4.86 1.94
N GLN A 36 6.93 -4.69 2.73
CA GLN A 36 6.57 -5.62 3.80
C GLN A 36 5.80 -6.82 3.26
N THR A 37 5.91 -7.97 3.93
CA THR A 37 4.98 -9.07 3.66
C THR A 37 3.55 -8.65 3.98
N GLY A 38 2.67 -8.68 2.97
CA GLY A 38 1.34 -8.13 3.12
C GLY A 38 0.35 -8.37 2.01
N GLY A 39 -0.76 -7.66 2.09
CA GLY A 39 -1.71 -7.42 1.00
C GLY A 39 -1.13 -6.49 -0.06
N PHE A 40 -1.98 -5.85 -0.86
CA PHE A 40 -1.49 -4.90 -1.85
C PHE A 40 -0.89 -3.64 -1.17
N ILE A 41 -1.59 -3.09 -0.19
CA ILE A 41 -1.13 -1.90 0.57
C ILE A 41 -0.79 -2.27 2.02
N THR A 42 -1.58 -3.14 2.66
CA THR A 42 -1.52 -3.35 4.11
C THR A 42 -0.56 -4.46 4.52
N PRO A 43 0.20 -4.31 5.63
CA PRO A 43 0.99 -5.40 6.18
C PRO A 43 0.10 -6.49 6.77
N THR A 44 0.58 -7.73 6.74
CA THR A 44 -0.04 -8.89 7.40
C THR A 44 0.81 -9.36 8.58
N ALA A 45 0.29 -10.32 9.37
CA ALA A 45 1.05 -10.96 10.43
C ALA A 45 2.01 -12.07 9.92
N TYR A 46 2.19 -12.20 8.62
CA TYR A 46 3.15 -13.13 8.04
C TYR A 46 4.49 -12.43 7.78
N VAL A 47 5.55 -13.22 7.66
CA VAL A 47 6.92 -12.78 7.34
C VAL A 47 7.47 -13.58 6.18
N VAL A 48 8.56 -13.13 5.57
CA VAL A 48 9.29 -13.92 4.57
C VAL A 48 9.80 -15.20 5.24
N GLU A 49 9.42 -16.36 4.70
CA GLU A 49 9.71 -17.65 5.31
C GLU A 49 11.17 -18.08 5.07
N SER A 50 11.80 -18.56 6.14
CA SER A 50 13.07 -19.28 6.06
C SER A 50 12.81 -20.76 5.77
N ALA A 51 13.68 -21.39 4.99
CA ALA A 51 13.63 -22.84 4.77
C ALA A 51 13.80 -23.59 6.10
N LYS A 52 13.27 -24.82 6.17
CA LYS A 52 13.35 -25.63 7.38
C LYS A 52 14.82 -25.82 7.81
N GLY A 53 15.10 -25.46 9.06
CA GLY A 53 16.46 -25.57 9.62
C GLY A 53 17.35 -24.35 9.34
N HIS A 54 16.89 -23.35 8.58
CA HIS A 54 17.62 -22.13 8.33
C HIS A 54 17.08 -20.98 9.18
N VAL A 55 18.00 -20.19 9.73
CA VAL A 55 17.66 -18.96 10.48
C VAL A 55 17.25 -17.85 9.51
N PHE A 56 18.00 -17.69 8.44
CA PHE A 56 17.75 -16.66 7.42
C PHE A 56 16.92 -17.21 6.29
N SER A 57 16.04 -16.40 5.74
CA SER A 57 15.36 -16.71 4.48
C SER A 57 16.29 -16.47 3.28
N MET A 58 15.88 -16.91 2.11
CA MET A 58 16.32 -16.24 0.89
C MET A 58 15.58 -14.89 0.82
N PRO A 59 16.27 -13.79 0.47
CA PRO A 59 15.65 -12.48 0.45
C PRO A 59 14.56 -12.41 -0.61
N ALA A 60 13.45 -11.81 -0.25
CA ALA A 60 12.41 -11.46 -1.21
C ALA A 60 12.75 -10.12 -1.85
N ILE A 61 12.68 -10.08 -3.18
CA ILE A 61 12.90 -8.87 -3.98
C ILE A 61 11.58 -8.51 -4.63
N GLY A 62 11.17 -7.25 -4.53
CA GLY A 62 9.93 -6.73 -5.11
C GLY A 62 10.15 -5.49 -5.96
N TYR A 63 9.34 -5.36 -6.98
CA TYR A 63 9.20 -4.16 -7.78
C TYR A 63 7.72 -3.84 -7.92
N HIS A 64 7.35 -2.59 -7.70
CA HIS A 64 6.00 -2.10 -7.96
C HIS A 64 6.05 -0.83 -8.79
N PHE A 65 5.10 -0.74 -9.70
CA PHE A 65 4.80 0.46 -10.46
C PHE A 65 3.38 0.90 -10.11
N ILE A 66 3.21 2.18 -9.76
CA ILE A 66 1.94 2.75 -9.37
C ILE A 66 1.72 4.00 -10.20
N ASN A 67 0.66 4.00 -11.00
CA ASN A 67 0.20 5.17 -11.71
C ASN A 67 -0.84 5.88 -10.83
N ALA A 68 -0.51 7.08 -10.39
CA ALA A 68 -1.36 7.92 -9.56
C ALA A 68 -2.03 9.06 -10.36
N SER A 69 -2.23 8.85 -11.65
CA SER A 69 -2.81 9.79 -12.62
C SER A 69 -1.88 10.95 -13.00
N ALA A 70 -2.33 11.73 -13.98
CA ALA A 70 -1.57 12.84 -14.55
C ALA A 70 -1.20 13.94 -13.53
N VAL A 71 -1.95 14.06 -12.42
CA VAL A 71 -1.71 15.12 -11.42
C VAL A 71 -0.64 14.74 -10.40
N ILE A 72 -0.62 13.46 -9.97
CA ILE A 72 0.29 12.99 -8.93
C ILE A 72 1.52 12.32 -9.55
N GLY A 73 1.39 11.74 -10.76
CA GLY A 73 2.46 11.06 -11.45
C GLY A 73 2.57 9.59 -11.08
N ASP A 74 3.73 9.02 -11.36
CA ASP A 74 4.01 7.61 -11.18
C ASP A 74 4.99 7.38 -10.04
N PHE A 75 4.79 6.29 -9.31
CA PHE A 75 5.72 5.80 -8.31
C PHE A 75 6.30 4.46 -8.74
N GLN A 76 7.58 4.30 -8.57
CA GLN A 76 8.28 3.03 -8.73
C GLN A 76 8.94 2.67 -7.41
N THR A 77 8.78 1.44 -6.95
CA THR A 77 9.43 0.98 -5.73
C THR A 77 10.23 -0.27 -5.98
N PHE A 78 11.43 -0.32 -5.40
CA PHE A 78 12.29 -1.49 -5.34
C PHE A 78 12.46 -1.89 -3.89
N SER A 79 12.12 -3.13 -3.59
CA SER A 79 12.08 -3.66 -2.22
C SER A 79 13.00 -4.85 -2.07
N PHE A 80 13.64 -4.91 -0.92
CA PHE A 80 14.44 -6.04 -0.47
C PHE A 80 14.05 -6.38 0.96
N THR A 81 13.64 -7.62 1.22
CA THR A 81 13.15 -8.03 2.54
C THR A 81 13.70 -9.40 2.91
N GLU A 82 14.31 -9.49 4.08
CA GLU A 82 14.91 -10.69 4.66
C GLU A 82 14.08 -11.18 5.85
N GLY A 83 13.84 -12.47 5.90
CA GLY A 83 13.12 -13.12 7.00
C GLY A 83 14.06 -13.87 7.95
N PHE A 84 13.66 -13.95 9.23
CA PHE A 84 14.45 -14.59 10.28
C PHE A 84 13.59 -15.62 11.03
N SER A 85 14.01 -16.88 11.01
CA SER A 85 13.43 -17.99 11.80
C SER A 85 11.90 -18.13 11.67
N ASN A 86 11.31 -17.66 10.59
CA ASN A 86 9.85 -17.58 10.41
C ASN A 86 9.14 -16.79 11.54
N ARG A 87 9.83 -15.81 12.13
CA ARG A 87 9.35 -15.00 13.26
C ARG A 87 9.56 -13.52 13.09
N ALA A 88 10.51 -13.10 12.28
CA ALA A 88 10.79 -11.70 12.04
C ALA A 88 11.11 -11.45 10.57
N GLU A 89 10.96 -10.22 10.15
CA GLU A 89 11.48 -9.71 8.88
C GLU A 89 12.01 -8.30 9.06
N VAL A 90 12.99 -7.96 8.25
CA VAL A 90 13.47 -6.58 8.07
C VAL A 90 13.65 -6.32 6.58
N GLY A 91 13.47 -5.09 6.18
CA GLY A 91 13.63 -4.75 4.77
C GLY A 91 13.83 -3.28 4.52
N TYR A 92 14.19 -3.02 3.27
CA TYR A 92 14.39 -1.70 2.72
C TYR A 92 13.67 -1.59 1.39
N THR A 93 13.03 -0.44 1.18
CA THR A 93 12.40 -0.09 -0.09
C THR A 93 12.85 1.29 -0.51
N ARG A 94 13.28 1.41 -1.75
CA ARG A 94 13.49 2.70 -2.40
C ARG A 94 12.30 3.01 -3.28
N SER A 95 11.64 4.12 -3.01
CA SER A 95 10.60 4.68 -3.87
C SER A 95 11.18 5.79 -4.72
N TYR A 96 10.80 5.82 -5.98
CA TYR A 96 11.08 6.90 -6.93
C TYR A 96 9.75 7.48 -7.38
N HIS A 97 9.65 8.78 -7.37
CA HIS A 97 8.51 9.48 -7.92
C HIS A 97 8.89 10.05 -9.28
N ILE A 98 8.14 9.68 -10.29
CA ILE A 98 8.30 10.12 -11.67
C ILE A 98 7.08 10.97 -12.01
N LEU A 99 7.30 12.17 -12.56
CA LEU A 99 6.22 13.01 -13.03
C LEU A 99 5.35 12.28 -14.03
N GLY A 100 4.04 12.37 -13.79
CA GLY A 100 3.07 12.14 -14.86
C GLY A 100 3.12 13.25 -15.91
N ASP A 101 2.45 13.03 -17.03
CA ASP A 101 2.24 14.01 -18.11
C ASP A 101 1.30 15.16 -17.69
N ALA A 102 1.24 15.49 -16.40
CA ALA A 102 0.48 16.64 -15.98
C ALA A 102 1.04 17.83 -16.74
N THR A 103 0.24 18.37 -17.62
CA THR A 103 0.43 19.67 -18.25
C THR A 103 0.30 20.78 -17.20
N VAL A 104 1.12 20.70 -16.18
CA VAL A 104 1.51 21.91 -15.49
C VAL A 104 2.35 22.65 -16.53
N PRO A 105 2.16 23.96 -16.77
CA PRO A 105 2.98 24.72 -17.71
C PRO A 105 4.43 24.66 -17.25
N SER A 106 5.14 23.65 -17.62
CA SER A 106 6.27 23.10 -16.90
C SER A 106 7.57 23.21 -17.68
N GLU A 107 7.59 24.00 -18.71
CA GLU A 107 8.82 24.22 -19.42
C GLU A 107 9.73 25.16 -18.60
N GLY A 108 10.37 24.60 -17.59
CA GLY A 108 11.52 25.18 -16.95
C GLY A 108 11.62 25.13 -15.42
N ALA A 109 10.55 25.40 -14.67
CA ALA A 109 10.66 25.52 -13.20
C ALA A 109 10.26 24.29 -12.42
N PHE A 110 9.40 23.43 -12.94
CA PHE A 110 8.72 22.37 -12.19
C PHE A 110 9.19 20.94 -12.50
N SER A 111 9.90 20.71 -13.59
CA SER A 111 10.31 19.37 -14.05
C SER A 111 11.20 18.59 -13.08
N ASN A 112 11.90 19.25 -12.18
CA ASN A 112 12.82 18.61 -11.24
C ASN A 112 12.20 18.37 -9.84
N LEU A 113 11.07 18.96 -9.52
CA LEU A 113 10.47 18.88 -8.19
C LEU A 113 10.05 17.47 -7.81
N TRP A 114 9.41 16.79 -8.71
CA TRP A 114 8.90 15.45 -8.50
C TRP A 114 10.00 14.38 -8.54
N ASN A 115 10.95 14.51 -9.46
CA ASN A 115 12.03 13.56 -9.61
C ASN A 115 13.00 13.54 -8.41
N SER A 116 13.00 14.58 -7.58
CA SER A 116 13.80 14.63 -6.35
C SER A 116 13.12 14.03 -5.14
N SER A 117 11.88 13.58 -5.24
CA SER A 117 11.07 13.08 -4.11
C SER A 117 11.21 11.58 -3.86
N GLY A 118 12.37 11.00 -4.12
CA GLY A 118 12.66 9.62 -3.76
C GLY A 118 12.59 9.40 -2.25
N LEU A 119 11.92 8.32 -1.83
CA LEU A 119 11.66 7.99 -0.43
C LEU A 119 12.43 6.73 -0.04
N ASN A 120 13.16 6.78 1.08
CA ASN A 120 13.78 5.61 1.70
C ASN A 120 12.82 5.07 2.76
N ILE A 121 12.47 3.80 2.65
CA ILE A 121 11.53 3.13 3.55
C ILE A 121 12.26 1.97 4.20
N PHE A 122 12.38 2.00 5.53
CA PHE A 122 12.92 0.91 6.34
C PHE A 122 11.77 0.30 7.12
N HIS A 123 11.70 -1.01 7.17
CA HIS A 123 10.68 -1.69 7.95
C HIS A 123 11.22 -2.88 8.72
N GLY A 124 10.52 -3.22 9.78
CA GLY A 124 10.74 -4.44 10.54
C GLY A 124 9.46 -4.94 11.16
N LYS A 125 9.33 -6.27 11.31
CA LYS A 125 8.16 -6.90 11.88
C LYS A 125 8.56 -8.16 12.65
N VAL A 126 7.88 -8.41 13.77
CA VAL A 126 8.06 -9.61 14.59
C VAL A 126 6.71 -10.28 14.82
N VAL A 127 6.64 -11.59 14.58
CA VAL A 127 5.47 -12.43 14.79
C VAL A 127 5.52 -13.01 16.21
N GLY A 128 4.65 -12.50 17.07
CA GLY A 128 4.47 -13.03 18.43
C GLY A 128 3.72 -14.36 18.44
N ILE A 129 2.61 -14.41 17.70
CA ILE A 129 1.75 -15.61 17.60
C ILE A 129 1.69 -16.01 16.13
N LYS A 130 2.00 -17.28 15.81
CA LYS A 130 1.81 -17.82 14.45
C LYS A 130 0.36 -18.21 14.22
N ASP A 131 -0.09 -18.08 12.97
CA ASP A 131 -1.41 -18.56 12.56
C ASP A 131 -1.59 -20.05 12.90
N GLY A 132 -2.66 -20.35 13.64
CA GLY A 132 -2.97 -21.71 14.11
C GLY A 132 -2.10 -22.22 15.26
N GLN A 133 -1.27 -21.40 15.90
CA GLN A 133 -0.32 -21.85 16.94
C GLN A 133 -1.00 -22.49 18.16
N PHE A 134 -2.13 -21.99 18.61
CA PHE A 134 -2.87 -22.49 19.77
C PHE A 134 -4.19 -23.15 19.39
N GLY A 135 -4.40 -23.44 18.11
CA GLY A 135 -5.61 -24.06 17.58
C GLY A 135 -6.06 -23.45 16.26
N PRO A 136 -7.00 -24.08 15.57
CA PRO A 136 -7.38 -23.72 14.19
C PRO A 136 -7.96 -22.31 14.06
N TRP A 137 -8.45 -21.73 15.13
CA TRP A 137 -9.04 -20.39 15.16
C TRP A 137 -8.05 -19.29 15.56
N THR A 138 -6.86 -19.65 16.06
CA THR A 138 -5.85 -18.67 16.49
C THR A 138 -5.33 -17.89 15.29
N PRO A 139 -5.47 -16.55 15.24
CA PRO A 139 -4.83 -15.75 14.20
C PRO A 139 -3.33 -15.62 14.43
N GLY A 140 -2.58 -15.43 13.37
CA GLY A 140 -1.24 -14.88 13.48
C GLY A 140 -1.30 -13.44 13.97
N VAL A 141 -0.39 -13.08 14.91
CA VAL A 141 -0.29 -11.71 15.42
C VAL A 141 1.14 -11.23 15.30
N ALA A 142 1.34 -10.07 14.70
CA ALA A 142 2.64 -9.45 14.53
C ALA A 142 2.61 -7.98 14.96
N VAL A 143 3.76 -7.52 15.44
CA VAL A 143 4.04 -6.09 15.68
C VAL A 143 5.15 -5.67 14.74
N GLY A 144 5.00 -4.50 14.13
CA GLY A 144 5.99 -3.98 13.21
C GLY A 144 6.07 -2.47 13.21
N GLY A 145 7.03 -1.97 12.46
CA GLY A 145 7.24 -0.55 12.27
C GLY A 145 7.79 -0.24 10.89
N ILE A 146 7.53 0.97 10.45
CA ILE A 146 8.03 1.57 9.22
C ILE A 146 8.64 2.92 9.58
N VAL A 147 9.78 3.22 8.98
CA VAL A 147 10.37 4.56 9.00
C VAL A 147 10.59 4.98 7.55
N ARG A 148 10.04 6.13 7.18
CA ARG A 148 10.20 6.73 5.87
C ARG A 148 11.05 7.99 6.02
N THR A 149 12.14 8.06 5.30
CA THR A 149 13.07 9.20 5.32
C THR A 149 13.19 9.81 3.93
N ASP A 150 13.68 11.03 3.89
CA ASP A 150 13.85 11.80 2.66
C ASP A 150 12.53 12.16 1.96
N ASP A 151 11.44 12.23 2.74
CA ASP A 151 10.12 12.60 2.24
C ASP A 151 10.09 14.09 1.90
N LYS A 152 10.15 14.38 0.61
CA LYS A 152 10.10 15.74 0.06
C LYS A 152 8.84 15.97 -0.78
N PHE A 153 7.92 14.99 -0.84
CA PHE A 153 6.78 15.06 -1.75
C PHE A 153 5.99 16.36 -1.59
N VAL A 154 5.50 16.65 -0.40
CA VAL A 154 4.72 17.87 -0.17
C VAL A 154 5.60 19.12 -0.23
N SER A 155 6.78 19.12 0.39
CA SER A 155 7.65 20.30 0.43
C SER A 155 8.28 20.61 -0.91
N GLY A 156 8.62 19.59 -1.70
CA GLY A 156 9.19 19.74 -3.03
C GLY A 156 8.15 20.04 -4.09
N ALA A 157 7.05 19.28 -4.10
CA ALA A 157 6.08 19.39 -5.16
C ALA A 157 5.11 20.59 -5.00
N VAL A 158 4.68 20.85 -3.78
CA VAL A 158 3.63 21.85 -3.53
C VAL A 158 4.21 23.17 -3.02
N LEU A 159 5.03 23.12 -1.98
CA LEU A 159 5.51 24.34 -1.35
C LEU A 159 6.54 25.10 -2.18
N GLN A 160 7.39 24.40 -2.93
CA GLN A 160 8.33 25.06 -3.85
C GLN A 160 7.62 25.70 -5.03
N GLU A 161 6.58 25.05 -5.55
CA GLU A 161 5.78 25.60 -6.64
C GLU A 161 5.10 26.91 -6.21
N VAL A 162 4.46 26.91 -5.04
CA VAL A 162 3.83 28.09 -4.49
C VAL A 162 4.84 29.21 -4.21
N ALA A 163 6.01 28.86 -3.66
CA ALA A 163 7.07 29.82 -3.40
C ALA A 163 7.64 30.42 -4.71
N ALA A 164 7.82 29.60 -5.74
CA ALA A 164 8.28 30.03 -7.04
C ALA A 164 7.28 31.01 -7.73
N LEU A 165 5.97 30.74 -7.61
CA LEU A 165 4.94 31.66 -8.08
C LEU A 165 4.98 33.02 -7.34
N GLN A 166 5.52 33.05 -6.12
CA GLN A 166 5.71 34.26 -5.33
C GLN A 166 7.10 34.90 -5.52
N GLY A 167 7.91 34.36 -6.45
CA GLY A 167 9.28 34.83 -6.68
C GLY A 167 10.27 34.47 -5.55
N VAL A 168 9.91 33.52 -4.68
CA VAL A 168 10.73 33.07 -3.55
C VAL A 168 11.39 31.74 -3.89
N ASN A 169 12.70 31.66 -3.79
CA ASN A 169 13.43 30.39 -3.92
C ASN A 169 13.46 29.70 -2.56
N GLN A 170 12.62 28.69 -2.37
CA GLN A 170 12.57 27.90 -1.14
C GLN A 170 13.02 26.48 -1.42
N PRO A 171 14.11 25.97 -0.77
CA PRO A 171 14.54 24.60 -0.98
C PRO A 171 13.54 23.61 -0.40
N ALA A 172 13.41 22.43 -1.05
CA ALA A 172 12.62 21.35 -0.53
C ALA A 172 13.17 20.85 0.80
N LYS A 173 12.30 20.74 1.80
CA LYS A 173 12.64 20.19 3.11
C LYS A 173 12.34 18.69 3.13
N ALA A 174 13.33 17.89 3.54
CA ALA A 174 13.14 16.48 3.78
C ALA A 174 12.48 16.24 5.15
N TYR A 175 11.51 15.33 5.18
CA TYR A 175 10.81 14.91 6.39
C TYR A 175 11.08 13.43 6.68
N THR A 176 10.92 13.05 7.94
CA THR A 176 10.92 11.66 8.38
C THR A 176 9.60 11.37 9.06
N ASN A 177 8.93 10.32 8.63
CA ASN A 177 7.68 9.86 9.21
C ASN A 177 7.71 8.34 9.43
N GLY A 178 6.72 7.80 10.10
CA GLY A 178 6.71 6.37 10.36
C GLY A 178 5.40 5.86 10.92
N ASP A 179 5.35 4.55 11.01
CA ASP A 179 4.25 3.79 11.57
C ASP A 179 4.78 2.82 12.62
N VAL A 180 4.02 2.62 13.69
CA VAL A 180 4.12 1.44 14.55
C VAL A 180 2.77 0.74 14.51
N TYR A 181 2.74 -0.56 14.25
CA TYR A 181 1.48 -1.26 14.03
C TYR A 181 1.43 -2.63 14.69
N ILE A 182 0.21 -3.10 14.91
CA ILE A 182 -0.13 -4.47 15.21
C ILE A 182 -1.06 -5.00 14.12
N ALA A 183 -0.78 -6.20 13.60
CA ALA A 183 -1.59 -6.88 12.61
C ALA A 183 -1.99 -8.26 13.11
N ALA A 184 -3.25 -8.63 12.89
CA ALA A 184 -3.79 -9.95 13.14
C ALA A 184 -4.27 -10.53 11.81
N THR A 185 -3.73 -11.68 11.41
CA THR A 185 -4.05 -12.32 10.13
C THR A 185 -4.45 -13.76 10.35
N LYS A 186 -5.56 -14.16 9.74
CA LYS A 186 -6.04 -15.53 9.79
C LYS A 186 -6.33 -16.06 8.40
N THR A 187 -5.81 -17.25 8.12
CA THR A 187 -6.12 -18.00 6.91
C THR A 187 -6.94 -19.22 7.24
N TRP A 188 -8.10 -19.36 6.61
CA TRP A 188 -8.93 -20.55 6.64
C TRP A 188 -8.76 -21.31 5.32
N ALA A 189 -8.15 -22.49 5.38
CA ALA A 189 -7.84 -23.27 4.19
C ALA A 189 -8.98 -24.21 3.75
N HIS A 190 -9.93 -24.54 4.63
CA HIS A 190 -10.86 -25.66 4.49
C HIS A 190 -12.37 -25.34 4.53
N PRO A 191 -12.86 -24.08 4.65
CA PRO A 191 -14.28 -23.82 4.44
C PRO A 191 -14.64 -24.01 2.96
N PRO A 192 -15.92 -23.92 2.56
CA PRO A 192 -16.33 -24.14 1.18
C PRO A 192 -15.54 -23.27 0.18
N VAL A 193 -15.02 -22.12 0.65
CA VAL A 193 -14.07 -21.28 -0.09
C VAL A 193 -12.95 -20.88 0.88
N PRO A 194 -11.68 -21.15 0.58
CA PRO A 194 -10.58 -20.68 1.41
C PRO A 194 -10.53 -19.15 1.40
N PHE A 195 -10.25 -18.54 2.55
CA PHE A 195 -10.12 -17.08 2.64
C PHE A 195 -9.07 -16.66 3.68
N LEU A 196 -8.56 -15.46 3.51
CA LEU A 196 -7.64 -14.78 4.40
C LEU A 196 -8.29 -13.51 4.89
N LEU A 197 -8.29 -13.29 6.19
CA LEU A 197 -8.72 -12.04 6.82
C LEU A 197 -7.52 -11.40 7.52
N ASN A 198 -7.34 -10.11 7.32
CA ASN A 198 -6.32 -9.31 7.96
C ASN A 198 -6.95 -8.08 8.59
N LEU A 199 -6.67 -7.82 9.85
CA LEU A 199 -7.10 -6.63 10.58
C LEU A 199 -5.93 -6.10 11.38
N GLY A 200 -5.80 -4.79 11.47
CA GLY A 200 -4.74 -4.18 12.22
C GLY A 200 -5.03 -2.74 12.64
N TRP A 201 -4.19 -2.29 13.53
CA TRP A 201 -4.17 -0.91 13.99
C TRP A 201 -2.74 -0.38 13.91
N LYS A 202 -2.58 0.88 13.55
CA LYS A 202 -1.29 1.56 13.50
C LYS A 202 -1.36 2.93 14.14
N ALA A 203 -0.32 3.29 14.86
CA ALA A 203 0.00 4.66 15.19
C ALA A 203 0.89 5.20 14.07
N THR A 204 0.46 6.27 13.42
CA THR A 204 1.16 6.82 12.26
C THR A 204 1.16 8.34 12.29
N ASN A 205 2.23 8.94 11.78
CA ASN A 205 2.34 10.37 11.53
C ASN A 205 2.58 10.71 10.06
N GLY A 206 2.50 9.73 9.17
CA GLY A 206 2.67 9.91 7.73
C GLY A 206 1.72 9.05 6.92
N THR A 207 1.57 9.41 5.66
CA THR A 207 0.83 8.64 4.67
C THR A 207 1.76 7.73 3.90
N ILE A 208 1.18 6.75 3.20
CA ILE A 208 1.95 5.95 2.26
C ILE A 208 2.61 6.87 1.21
N PHE A 209 3.89 6.67 0.94
CA PHE A 209 4.70 7.49 0.02
C PHE A 209 4.72 9.00 0.32
N GLY A 210 4.30 9.44 1.51
CA GLY A 210 4.31 10.85 1.88
C GLY A 210 3.30 11.75 1.16
N ILE A 211 2.33 11.17 0.42
CA ILE A 211 1.41 11.91 -0.48
C ILE A 211 0.59 12.99 0.25
N GLY A 212 0.34 12.89 1.50
CA GLY A 212 -0.37 13.92 2.27
C GLY A 212 0.52 14.68 3.24
N GLY A 213 1.83 14.47 3.16
CA GLY A 213 2.78 15.01 4.11
C GLY A 213 2.77 14.26 5.44
N GLN A 214 3.28 14.92 6.48
CA GLN A 214 3.35 14.32 7.80
C GLN A 214 2.56 15.12 8.84
N SER A 215 2.05 14.43 9.86
CA SER A 215 1.52 15.02 11.07
C SER A 215 2.65 15.25 12.11
N THR A 216 2.53 16.27 12.94
CA THR A 216 3.43 16.48 14.08
C THR A 216 3.21 15.47 15.21
N ARG A 217 2.11 14.74 15.18
CA ARG A 217 1.72 13.74 16.19
C ARG A 217 1.32 12.42 15.53
N PHE A 218 1.64 11.33 16.20
CA PHE A 218 1.13 10.02 15.84
C PHE A 218 -0.38 9.95 16.14
N GLY A 219 -1.14 9.45 15.16
CA GLY A 219 -2.58 9.21 15.27
C GLY A 219 -2.90 7.75 15.06
N GLY A 220 -3.86 7.21 15.83
CA GLY A 220 -4.35 5.83 15.67
C GLY A 220 -5.19 5.69 14.41
N ARG A 221 -4.93 4.64 13.61
CA ARG A 221 -5.63 4.33 12.35
C ARG A 221 -5.81 2.83 12.21
N PHE A 222 -6.95 2.43 11.68
CA PHE A 222 -7.24 1.03 11.36
C PHE A 222 -6.88 0.72 9.91
N PHE A 223 -6.53 -0.53 9.68
CA PHE A 223 -6.37 -1.10 8.36
C PHE A 223 -6.86 -2.55 8.35
N GLY A 224 -7.14 -3.06 7.17
CA GLY A 224 -7.56 -4.45 7.03
C GLY A 224 -7.72 -4.87 5.58
N GLY A 225 -7.99 -6.15 5.39
CA GLY A 225 -8.21 -6.70 4.06
C GLY A 225 -8.71 -8.13 4.10
N LEU A 226 -9.30 -8.53 3.00
CA LEU A 226 -9.81 -9.87 2.73
C LEU A 226 -9.18 -10.37 1.43
N GLY A 227 -8.75 -11.62 1.40
CA GLY A 227 -8.27 -12.29 0.19
C GLY A 227 -8.90 -13.67 0.06
N ILE A 228 -9.15 -14.10 -1.18
CA ILE A 228 -9.74 -15.41 -1.50
C ILE A 228 -8.76 -16.19 -2.38
N PRO A 229 -7.92 -17.10 -1.80
CA PRO A 229 -6.98 -17.87 -2.59
C PRO A 229 -7.69 -18.97 -3.38
N LEU A 230 -7.71 -18.81 -4.69
CA LEU A 230 -8.31 -19.75 -5.65
C LEU A 230 -7.20 -20.53 -6.37
N PRO A 231 -7.31 -21.86 -6.51
CA PRO A 231 -6.35 -22.64 -7.26
C PRO A 231 -6.43 -22.29 -8.76
N GLY A 232 -5.28 -22.10 -9.37
CA GLY A 232 -5.14 -21.83 -10.79
C GLY A 232 -4.38 -22.95 -11.52
N PRO A 233 -4.28 -22.87 -12.85
CA PRO A 233 -3.51 -23.80 -13.67
C PRO A 233 -2.01 -23.68 -13.34
N PHE A 234 -1.21 -24.67 -13.78
CA PHE A 234 0.26 -24.68 -13.66
C PHE A 234 0.78 -24.44 -12.23
N LYS A 235 0.08 -24.97 -11.20
CA LYS A 235 0.41 -24.78 -9.78
C LYS A 235 0.41 -23.32 -9.33
N THR A 236 -0.36 -22.47 -9.97
CA THR A 236 -0.58 -21.08 -9.54
C THR A 236 -1.73 -20.98 -8.54
N VAL A 237 -1.78 -19.85 -7.85
CA VAL A 237 -2.88 -19.44 -6.98
C VAL A 237 -3.26 -18.00 -7.35
N PHE A 238 -4.54 -17.79 -7.62
CA PHE A 238 -5.11 -16.48 -7.80
C PHE A 238 -5.71 -16.01 -6.48
N VAL A 239 -5.36 -14.82 -6.04
CA VAL A 239 -5.86 -14.24 -4.79
C VAL A 239 -6.51 -12.89 -5.10
N PRO A 240 -7.79 -12.85 -5.53
CA PRO A 240 -8.53 -11.61 -5.48
C PRO A 240 -8.62 -11.13 -4.04
N SER A 241 -8.41 -9.85 -3.83
CA SER A 241 -8.38 -9.24 -2.50
C SER A 241 -8.96 -7.83 -2.52
N ALA A 242 -9.47 -7.43 -1.37
CA ALA A 242 -9.88 -6.06 -1.11
C ALA A 242 -9.34 -5.63 0.25
N GLY A 243 -8.96 -4.37 0.37
CA GLY A 243 -8.41 -3.83 1.60
C GLY A 243 -8.84 -2.40 1.84
N PHE A 244 -8.54 -1.92 3.03
CA PHE A 244 -8.70 -0.52 3.41
C PHE A 244 -7.59 -0.08 4.34
N THR A 245 -7.22 1.18 4.25
CA THR A 245 -6.27 1.83 5.15
C THR A 245 -6.74 3.23 5.47
N GLN A 246 -7.02 3.49 6.75
CA GLN A 246 -7.29 4.84 7.22
C GLN A 246 -6.01 5.66 7.18
N GLN A 247 -6.09 6.87 6.65
CA GLN A 247 -4.96 7.78 6.56
C GLN A 247 -4.94 8.76 7.75
N PRO A 248 -3.77 9.23 8.19
CA PRO A 248 -3.68 10.24 9.22
C PRO A 248 -4.19 11.59 8.70
N HIS A 249 -4.65 12.41 9.62
CA HIS A 249 -4.81 13.83 9.35
C HIS A 249 -3.44 14.48 9.47
N THR A 250 -2.91 14.97 8.37
CA THR A 250 -1.61 15.64 8.39
C THR A 250 -1.84 17.12 8.69
N ALA A 251 -1.21 17.57 9.75
CA ALA A 251 -1.25 18.99 10.15
C ALA A 251 -0.17 19.81 9.44
N GLN A 252 0.42 19.32 8.37
CA GLN A 252 1.32 20.12 7.58
C GLN A 252 0.56 21.29 7.01
N ASN A 253 0.94 22.45 7.52
CA ASN A 253 0.48 23.70 7.00
C ASN A 253 1.08 23.86 5.59
N LEU A 254 0.30 23.62 4.56
CA LEU A 254 0.67 23.94 3.18
C LEU A 254 0.57 25.46 2.94
N GLY A 255 0.80 26.24 3.98
CA GLY A 255 0.67 27.69 3.95
C GLY A 255 -0.77 28.12 3.72
N LEU A 256 -0.95 29.10 2.85
CA LEU A 256 -2.28 29.63 2.48
C LEU A 256 -3.13 28.62 1.70
N LEU A 257 -2.51 27.57 1.09
CA LEU A 257 -3.25 26.63 0.27
C LEU A 257 -4.14 25.69 1.10
N LEU A 258 -3.65 25.18 2.22
CA LEU A 258 -4.41 24.28 3.10
C LEU A 258 -4.06 24.55 4.56
N PRO A 259 -4.48 25.66 5.14
CA PRO A 259 -4.11 26.08 6.49
C PRO A 259 -4.61 25.10 7.58
N GLY A 260 -5.64 24.30 7.29
CA GLY A 260 -6.16 23.25 8.16
C GLY A 260 -5.45 21.91 8.06
N GLY A 261 -4.42 21.80 7.21
CA GLY A 261 -3.75 20.55 6.89
C GLY A 261 -4.50 19.71 5.84
N VAL A 262 -3.93 18.55 5.51
CA VAL A 262 -4.47 17.63 4.51
C VAL A 262 -5.19 16.48 5.21
N HIS A 263 -6.45 16.27 4.86
CA HIS A 263 -7.30 15.17 5.35
C HIS A 263 -7.45 14.12 4.27
N LEU A 264 -6.51 13.17 4.18
CA LEU A 264 -6.70 12.08 3.23
C LEU A 264 -7.81 11.15 3.70
N PRO A 265 -8.78 10.83 2.82
CA PRO A 265 -9.82 9.85 3.12
C PRO A 265 -9.22 8.45 3.26
N THR A 266 -10.04 7.52 3.79
CA THR A 266 -9.67 6.10 3.83
C THR A 266 -9.37 5.61 2.42
N THR A 267 -8.18 5.04 2.23
CA THR A 267 -7.81 4.41 0.96
C THR A 267 -8.41 3.02 0.92
N LEU A 268 -9.11 2.70 -0.16
CA LEU A 268 -9.58 1.35 -0.49
C LEU A 268 -8.66 0.76 -1.53
N ASP A 269 -8.37 -0.51 -1.46
CA ASP A 269 -7.62 -1.23 -2.48
C ASP A 269 -8.31 -2.52 -2.90
N TYR A 270 -8.22 -2.81 -4.20
CA TYR A 270 -8.71 -4.03 -4.83
C TYR A 270 -7.57 -4.58 -5.69
N ALA A 271 -7.19 -5.81 -5.48
CA ALA A 271 -6.08 -6.39 -6.21
C ALA A 271 -6.34 -7.86 -6.56
N VAL A 272 -5.71 -8.29 -7.63
CA VAL A 272 -5.57 -9.70 -7.97
C VAL A 272 -4.09 -10.05 -7.91
N ARG A 273 -3.78 -11.04 -7.10
CA ARG A 273 -2.44 -11.59 -6.97
C ARG A 273 -2.38 -12.96 -7.64
N ILE A 274 -1.35 -13.20 -8.41
CA ILE A 274 -1.04 -14.49 -9.01
C ILE A 274 0.27 -14.96 -8.43
N THR A 275 0.27 -16.08 -7.70
CA THR A 275 1.49 -16.64 -7.12
C THR A 275 1.76 -18.03 -7.69
N GLN A 276 3.02 -18.39 -7.86
CA GLN A 276 3.45 -19.72 -8.21
C GLN A 276 3.86 -20.49 -6.95
N ARG A 277 3.41 -21.75 -6.83
CA ARG A 277 3.69 -22.61 -5.66
C ARG A 277 5.05 -23.32 -5.71
N THR A 278 5.74 -23.27 -6.83
CA THR A 278 7.05 -23.93 -7.03
C THR A 278 8.18 -22.95 -6.85
N HIS A 279 9.35 -23.40 -6.37
CA HIS A 279 10.56 -22.59 -6.34
C HIS A 279 11.13 -22.33 -7.75
N PRO A 280 11.64 -21.12 -8.04
CA PRO A 280 11.53 -19.92 -7.22
C PRO A 280 10.07 -19.45 -7.14
N HIS A 281 9.69 -18.84 -6.01
CA HIS A 281 8.35 -18.31 -5.84
C HIS A 281 8.24 -16.96 -6.53
N PHE A 282 7.47 -16.94 -7.62
CA PHE A 282 7.09 -15.70 -8.28
C PHE A 282 5.70 -15.27 -7.81
N ALA A 283 5.53 -13.98 -7.71
CA ALA A 283 4.24 -13.41 -7.51
C ALA A 283 4.08 -12.13 -8.34
N PHE A 284 2.91 -11.98 -8.93
CA PHE A 284 2.52 -10.83 -9.71
C PHE A 284 1.24 -10.25 -9.10
N ASP A 285 1.20 -8.94 -8.93
CA ASP A 285 0.04 -8.20 -8.46
C ASP A 285 -0.44 -7.22 -9.52
N ALA A 286 -1.75 -7.12 -9.67
CA ALA A 286 -2.40 -6.00 -10.33
C ALA A 286 -3.50 -5.47 -9.41
N GLY A 287 -3.51 -4.18 -9.14
CA GLY A 287 -4.46 -3.61 -8.20
C GLY A 287 -4.85 -2.18 -8.52
N ILE A 288 -5.94 -1.77 -7.91
CA ILE A 288 -6.46 -0.41 -7.96
C ILE A 288 -6.60 0.06 -6.52
N GLY A 289 -5.94 1.16 -6.19
CA GLY A 289 -6.22 1.92 -4.98
C GLY A 289 -7.25 3.01 -5.30
N GLN A 290 -8.21 3.20 -4.43
CA GLN A 290 -9.21 4.27 -4.55
C GLN A 290 -9.09 5.23 -3.39
N VAL A 291 -8.93 6.52 -3.72
CA VAL A 291 -8.98 7.63 -2.76
C VAL A 291 -10.09 8.55 -3.23
N ALA A 292 -11.05 8.86 -2.36
CA ALA A 292 -12.18 9.71 -2.71
C ALA A 292 -12.52 10.65 -1.57
N GLY A 293 -12.91 11.87 -1.91
CA GLY A 293 -13.43 12.83 -0.96
C GLY A 293 -12.67 14.14 -0.88
N ASN A 294 -13.10 14.98 0.04
CA ASN A 294 -12.53 16.29 0.32
C ASN A 294 -11.25 16.13 1.17
N ILE A 295 -10.14 16.69 0.71
CA ILE A 295 -8.84 16.65 1.40
C ILE A 295 -8.54 17.90 2.21
N GLY A 296 -9.39 18.93 2.14
CA GLY A 296 -9.21 20.18 2.88
C GLY A 296 -9.87 21.37 2.17
N THR A 297 -9.62 22.56 2.70
CA THR A 297 -10.11 23.81 2.13
C THR A 297 -8.93 24.71 1.80
N ALA A 298 -8.75 25.02 0.53
CA ALA A 298 -7.76 26.00 0.10
C ALA A 298 -8.24 27.42 0.44
N VAL A 299 -7.34 28.24 0.92
CA VAL A 299 -7.58 29.67 1.19
C VAL A 299 -6.75 30.50 0.22
N LEU A 300 -7.41 31.10 -0.74
CA LEU A 300 -6.78 31.93 -1.77
C LEU A 300 -6.99 33.41 -1.44
N PRO A 301 -5.92 34.16 -1.10
CA PRO A 301 -6.02 35.60 -0.91
C PRO A 301 -6.47 36.25 -2.22
N THR A 302 -7.47 37.12 -2.17
CA THR A 302 -7.95 37.84 -3.38
C THR A 302 -7.04 38.97 -3.80
N GLY A 303 -6.27 39.52 -2.85
CA GLY A 303 -5.47 40.72 -3.09
C GLY A 303 -6.30 41.98 -3.39
N LEU A 304 -7.62 41.85 -3.32
CA LEU A 304 -8.53 42.96 -3.65
C LEU A 304 -8.82 43.83 -2.42
N PRO A 305 -8.95 45.14 -2.58
CA PRO A 305 -9.33 46.02 -1.49
C PRO A 305 -10.80 45.82 -1.08
N ALA A 306 -11.15 46.25 0.15
CA ALA A 306 -12.54 46.29 0.56
C ALA A 306 -13.41 47.02 -0.49
N PRO A 307 -14.63 46.54 -0.75
CA PRO A 307 -15.49 45.63 0.00
C PRO A 307 -15.36 44.14 -0.40
N TYR A 308 -14.36 43.76 -1.19
CA TYR A 308 -14.18 42.37 -1.59
C TYR A 308 -13.69 41.52 -0.42
N PRO A 309 -14.08 40.22 -0.36
CA PRO A 309 -13.59 39.35 0.69
C PRO A 309 -12.07 39.20 0.59
N PRO A 310 -11.34 39.21 1.71
CA PRO A 310 -9.87 39.14 1.72
C PRO A 310 -9.34 37.79 1.23
N ALA A 311 -10.18 36.76 1.26
CA ALA A 311 -9.82 35.42 0.77
C ALA A 311 -11.06 34.68 0.26
N VAL A 312 -10.83 33.77 -0.69
CA VAL A 312 -11.81 32.80 -1.17
C VAL A 312 -11.48 31.43 -0.59
N PHE A 313 -12.47 30.74 -0.07
CA PHE A 313 -12.37 29.39 0.47
C PHE A 313 -12.88 28.38 -0.56
N LEU A 314 -12.01 27.49 -1.03
CA LEU A 314 -12.34 26.48 -2.03
C LEU A 314 -12.12 25.09 -1.46
N PRO A 315 -13.17 24.24 -1.40
CA PRO A 315 -12.97 22.84 -1.02
C PRO A 315 -12.11 22.14 -2.08
N VAL A 316 -11.05 21.46 -1.64
CA VAL A 316 -10.20 20.64 -2.49
C VAL A 316 -10.71 19.21 -2.44
N ASN A 317 -11.42 18.81 -3.47
CA ASN A 317 -11.99 17.48 -3.57
C ASN A 317 -11.25 16.66 -4.62
N LEU A 318 -10.72 15.51 -4.19
CA LEU A 318 -10.06 14.55 -5.10
C LEU A 318 -11.07 13.77 -5.95
N GLU A 319 -12.39 13.89 -5.64
CA GLU A 319 -13.41 13.01 -6.22
C GLU A 319 -13.05 11.53 -6.02
N ALA A 320 -13.42 10.64 -6.93
CA ALA A 320 -13.00 9.24 -6.91
C ALA A 320 -11.71 9.09 -7.73
N ARG A 321 -10.55 9.22 -7.09
CA ARG A 321 -9.25 9.02 -7.74
C ARG A 321 -8.83 7.57 -7.62
N HIS A 322 -8.46 7.00 -8.75
CA HIS A 322 -7.97 5.62 -8.86
C HIS A 322 -6.46 5.64 -9.10
N LEU A 323 -5.76 4.86 -8.27
CA LEU A 323 -4.35 4.60 -8.41
C LEU A 323 -4.23 3.18 -8.97
N PHE A 324 -3.68 3.02 -10.16
CA PHE A 324 -3.43 1.71 -10.72
C PHE A 324 -2.02 1.25 -10.35
N GLY A 325 -1.88 0.02 -9.90
CA GLY A 325 -0.59 -0.54 -9.52
C GLY A 325 -0.35 -1.93 -10.11
N LEU A 326 0.88 -2.15 -10.52
CA LEU A 326 1.43 -3.44 -10.90
C LEU A 326 2.58 -3.78 -9.98
N GLY A 327 2.67 -5.01 -9.54
CA GLY A 327 3.75 -5.49 -8.69
C GLY A 327 4.28 -6.83 -9.16
N PHE A 328 5.56 -7.01 -8.97
CA PHE A 328 6.24 -8.28 -9.16
C PHE A 328 7.16 -8.53 -7.97
N SER A 329 7.13 -9.73 -7.43
CA SER A 329 8.13 -10.15 -6.46
C SER A 329 8.62 -11.55 -6.73
N ILE A 330 9.89 -11.77 -6.38
CA ILE A 330 10.55 -13.06 -6.47
C ILE A 330 11.17 -13.40 -5.12
N ARG A 331 11.03 -14.65 -4.74
CA ARG A 331 11.78 -15.26 -3.65
C ARG A 331 12.45 -16.50 -4.21
N PRO A 332 13.78 -16.50 -4.34
CA PRO A 332 14.56 -17.62 -4.83
C PRO A 332 14.42 -18.90 -4.03
#